data_1ecd6862e4cc6e806da64b2e5b2e2ae3
#
_entry.id   1ecd6862e4cc6e806da64b2e5b2e2ae3
#
_cell.length_a   1.000
_cell.length_b   1.000
_cell.length_c   1.000
_cell.angle_alpha   90.00
_cell.angle_beta   90.00
_cell.angle_gamma   90.00
#
_symmetry.space_group_name_H-M   'P 1'
#
loop_
_entity.id
_entity.type
_entity.pdbx_description
1 polymer ?
#
loop_
_entity_poly.entity_id
_entity_poly.type
_entity_poly.pdbx_seq_one_letter_code
_entity_poly.pdbx_strand_id
1 'polypeptide(L)'
;MKPRKKPLGDRNIVGARVTEAREGLGLKQVQLLARLQTAGVDISPAALSQIKGQNRPVADFELCALAEALHVSVYWLLGLEE
;
A
#
# COMPACT_ATOMS: atom_id res chain seq x y z
N MET A 1 16.34 -9.27 -5.99
CA MET A 1 15.26 -8.41 -5.49
C MET A 1 15.75 -6.98 -5.38
N LYS A 2 14.92 -6.04 -5.77
CA LYS A 2 15.23 -4.62 -5.69
C LYS A 2 15.35 -4.18 -4.22
N PRO A 3 16.40 -3.42 -3.85
CA PRO A 3 16.50 -2.92 -2.48
C PRO A 3 15.29 -2.05 -2.12
N ARG A 4 14.86 -2.10 -0.88
CA ARG A 4 13.80 -1.24 -0.39
C ARG A 4 14.35 0.17 -0.19
N LYS A 5 13.53 1.17 -0.56
CA LYS A 5 13.86 2.57 -0.31
C LYS A 5 13.78 2.92 1.16
N LYS A 6 13.04 2.13 1.93
CA LYS A 6 12.78 2.34 3.34
C LYS A 6 12.92 1.00 4.07
N PRO A 7 13.51 0.98 5.27
CA PRO A 7 13.59 -0.25 6.07
C PRO A 7 12.22 -0.84 6.33
N LEU A 8 12.17 -2.15 6.55
CA LEU A 8 10.93 -2.82 6.95
C LEU A 8 10.48 -2.26 8.30
N GLY A 9 9.19 -1.91 8.38
CA GLY A 9 8.59 -1.42 9.62
C GLY A 9 8.20 -2.56 10.55
N ASP A 10 7.92 -2.20 11.81
CA ASP A 10 7.51 -3.16 12.83
C ASP A 10 6.06 -3.63 12.64
N ARG A 11 5.24 -2.85 11.95
CA ARG A 11 3.80 -3.07 11.85
C ARG A 11 3.36 -3.57 10.48
N ASN A 12 4.03 -3.14 9.42
CA ASN A 12 3.82 -3.67 8.08
C ASN A 12 5.09 -3.49 7.27
N ILE A 13 5.21 -4.26 6.20
CA ILE A 13 6.39 -4.23 5.33
C ILE A 13 6.06 -3.70 3.93
N VAL A 14 4.83 -3.26 3.70
CA VAL A 14 4.36 -2.89 2.36
C VAL A 14 4.33 -1.39 2.11
N GLY A 15 4.42 -0.56 3.16
CA GLY A 15 4.19 0.88 3.05
C GLY A 15 5.03 1.59 2.00
N ALA A 16 6.33 1.27 1.92
CA ALA A 16 7.22 1.90 0.95
C ALA A 16 6.82 1.55 -0.49
N ARG A 17 6.43 0.30 -0.74
CA ARG A 17 5.98 -0.13 -2.06
C ARG A 17 4.60 0.41 -2.43
N VAL A 18 3.72 0.60 -1.44
CA VAL A 18 2.45 1.28 -1.66
C VAL A 18 2.71 2.68 -2.22
N THR A 19 3.63 3.43 -1.60
CA THR A 19 3.99 4.77 -2.07
C THR A 19 4.63 4.72 -3.46
N GLU A 20 5.56 3.80 -3.68
CA GLU A 20 6.24 3.64 -4.97
C GLU A 20 5.24 3.36 -6.10
N ALA A 21 4.31 2.43 -5.89
CA ALA A 21 3.31 2.08 -6.89
C ALA A 21 2.34 3.24 -7.13
N ARG A 22 1.92 3.92 -6.07
CA ARG A 22 1.03 5.07 -6.18
C ARG A 22 1.66 6.18 -7.02
N GLU A 23 2.91 6.51 -6.72
CA GLU A 23 3.65 7.53 -7.47
C GLU A 23 3.89 7.11 -8.91
N GLY A 24 4.17 5.83 -9.13
CA GLY A 24 4.34 5.27 -10.47
C GLY A 24 3.09 5.40 -11.34
N LEU A 25 1.90 5.40 -10.74
CA LEU A 25 0.65 5.61 -11.44
C LEU A 25 0.25 7.09 -11.53
N GLY A 26 1.02 7.99 -10.93
CA GLY A 26 0.68 9.39 -10.87
C GLY A 26 -0.52 9.69 -9.99
N LEU A 27 -0.84 8.81 -9.03
CA LEU A 27 -1.98 8.99 -8.14
C LEU A 27 -1.62 9.81 -6.91
N LYS A 28 -2.51 10.72 -6.55
CA LYS A 28 -2.45 11.39 -5.25
C LYS A 28 -2.98 10.44 -4.18
N GLN A 29 -2.58 10.69 -2.92
CA GLN A 29 -3.04 9.89 -1.78
C GLN A 29 -4.57 9.85 -1.70
N VAL A 30 -5.24 10.98 -1.93
CA VAL A 30 -6.70 11.05 -1.88
C VAL A 30 -7.35 10.20 -2.99
N GLN A 31 -6.69 10.08 -4.13
CA GLN A 31 -7.18 9.24 -5.22
C GLN A 31 -7.05 7.75 -4.90
N LEU A 32 -5.95 7.35 -4.27
CA LEU A 32 -5.80 5.97 -3.80
C LEU A 32 -6.86 5.66 -2.74
N LEU A 33 -7.09 6.58 -1.80
CA LEU A 33 -8.13 6.43 -0.79
C LEU A 33 -9.49 6.17 -1.44
N ALA A 34 -9.85 6.96 -2.46
CA ALA A 34 -11.11 6.81 -3.17
C ALA A 34 -11.24 5.44 -3.83
N ARG A 35 -10.16 4.92 -4.43
CA ARG A 35 -10.14 3.58 -5.02
C ARG A 35 -10.40 2.50 -3.98
N LEU A 36 -9.79 2.62 -2.81
CA LEU A 36 -9.97 1.66 -1.72
C LEU A 36 -11.41 1.68 -1.21
N GLN A 37 -11.98 2.87 -1.02
CA GLN A 37 -13.36 3.01 -0.56
C GLN A 37 -14.34 2.44 -1.59
N THR A 38 -14.09 2.68 -2.87
CA THR A 38 -14.91 2.11 -3.96
C THR A 38 -14.82 0.58 -3.97
N ALA A 39 -13.69 0.02 -3.59
CA ALA A 39 -13.51 -1.43 -3.48
C ALA A 39 -14.11 -2.02 -2.21
N GLY A 40 -14.76 -1.19 -1.38
CA GLY A 40 -15.43 -1.66 -0.16
C GLY A 40 -14.57 -1.66 1.09
N VAL A 41 -13.38 -1.07 1.03
CA VAL A 41 -12.49 -0.98 2.20
C VAL A 41 -12.79 0.32 2.94
N ASP A 42 -13.30 0.19 4.16
CA ASP A 42 -13.60 1.33 5.01
C ASP A 42 -12.33 1.77 5.74
N ILE A 43 -11.61 2.69 5.11
CA ILE A 43 -10.32 3.17 5.63
C ILE A 43 -10.33 4.70 5.64
N SER A 44 -9.81 5.28 6.73
CA SER A 44 -9.69 6.73 6.86
C SER A 44 -8.40 7.24 6.21
N PRO A 45 -8.33 8.55 5.90
CA PRO A 45 -7.09 9.16 5.41
C PRO A 45 -5.92 8.95 6.37
N ALA A 46 -6.17 9.07 7.68
CA ALA A 46 -5.14 8.87 8.70
C ALA A 46 -4.63 7.43 8.69
N ALA A 47 -5.54 6.45 8.58
CA ALA A 47 -5.15 5.04 8.53
C ALA A 47 -4.31 4.73 7.31
N LEU A 48 -4.67 5.28 6.15
CA LEU A 48 -3.87 5.09 4.93
C LEU A 48 -2.47 5.71 5.07
N SER A 49 -2.36 6.88 5.68
CA SER A 49 -1.07 7.49 5.99
C SER A 49 -0.22 6.62 6.92
N GLN A 50 -0.86 5.98 7.90
CA GLN A 50 -0.17 5.07 8.82
C GLN A 50 0.33 3.81 8.10
N ILE A 51 -0.41 3.30 7.14
CA ILE A 51 0.05 2.18 6.30
C ILE A 51 1.28 2.61 5.51
N LYS A 52 1.22 3.77 4.85
CA LYS A 52 2.33 4.32 4.08
C LYS A 52 3.58 4.49 4.95
N GLY A 53 3.41 4.95 6.18
CA GLY A 53 4.49 5.15 7.13
C GLY A 53 4.97 3.89 7.83
N GLN A 54 4.36 2.75 7.54
CA GLN A 54 4.66 1.46 8.19
C GLN A 54 4.39 1.47 9.69
N ASN A 55 3.39 2.25 10.12
CA ASN A 55 3.06 2.47 11.54
C ASN A 55 1.83 1.71 12.01
N ARG A 56 1.14 0.97 11.13
CA ARG A 56 -0.01 0.15 11.50
C ARG A 56 -0.01 -1.16 10.72
N PRO A 57 -0.59 -2.24 11.28
CA PRO A 57 -0.75 -3.49 10.54
C PRO A 57 -1.69 -3.31 9.34
N VAL A 58 -1.51 -4.16 8.34
CA VAL A 58 -2.37 -4.21 7.16
C VAL A 58 -3.09 -5.55 7.18
N ALA A 59 -4.41 -5.52 7.19
CA ALA A 59 -5.22 -6.73 7.14
C ALA A 59 -5.13 -7.37 5.76
N ASP A 60 -5.39 -8.66 5.66
CA ASP A 60 -5.29 -9.39 4.40
C ASP A 60 -6.19 -8.80 3.32
N PHE A 61 -7.43 -8.44 3.65
CA PHE A 61 -8.34 -7.84 2.68
C PHE A 61 -7.88 -6.44 2.24
N GLU A 62 -7.25 -5.68 3.15
CA GLU A 62 -6.66 -4.38 2.81
C GLU A 62 -5.49 -4.55 1.84
N LEU A 63 -4.67 -5.56 2.07
CA LEU A 63 -3.53 -5.87 1.21
C LEU A 63 -3.99 -6.21 -0.21
N CYS A 64 -5.00 -7.05 -0.34
CA CYS A 64 -5.57 -7.41 -1.64
C CYS A 64 -6.15 -6.19 -2.35
N ALA A 65 -6.86 -5.33 -1.63
CA ALA A 65 -7.45 -4.12 -2.19
C ALA A 65 -6.37 -3.13 -2.65
N LEU A 66 -5.29 -2.99 -1.87
CA LEU A 66 -4.15 -2.14 -2.25
C LEU A 66 -3.50 -2.64 -3.54
N ALA A 67 -3.27 -3.94 -3.64
CA ALA A 67 -2.66 -4.53 -4.84
C ALA A 67 -3.52 -4.26 -6.09
N GLU A 68 -4.83 -4.45 -5.96
CA GLU A 68 -5.77 -4.21 -7.05
C GLU A 68 -5.83 -2.73 -7.44
N ALA A 69 -5.93 -1.85 -6.44
CA ALA A 69 -6.01 -0.41 -6.69
C ALA A 69 -4.73 0.15 -7.31
N LEU A 70 -3.59 -0.44 -7.02
CA LEU A 70 -2.28 0.00 -7.50
C LEU A 70 -1.81 -0.75 -8.74
N HIS A 71 -2.60 -1.72 -9.22
CA HIS A 71 -2.28 -2.53 -10.41
C HIS A 71 -0.97 -3.31 -10.25
N VAL A 72 -0.73 -3.84 -9.06
CA VAL A 72 0.44 -4.67 -8.75
C VAL A 72 -0.02 -5.95 -8.09
N SER A 73 0.86 -6.96 -8.03
CA SER A 73 0.55 -8.18 -7.31
C SER A 73 0.76 -8.01 -5.81
N VAL A 74 0.08 -8.84 -5.02
CA VAL A 74 0.32 -8.93 -3.59
C VAL A 74 1.77 -9.30 -3.33
N TYR A 75 2.34 -10.21 -4.13
CA TYR A 75 3.74 -10.62 -3.99
C TYR A 75 4.69 -9.44 -4.15
N TRP A 76 4.43 -8.57 -5.12
CA TRP A 76 5.26 -7.39 -5.32
C TRP A 76 5.19 -6.46 -4.11
N LEU A 77 3.98 -6.23 -3.56
CA LEU A 77 3.83 -5.41 -2.36
C LEU A 77 4.58 -5.98 -1.18
N LEU A 78 4.61 -7.31 -1.05
CA LEU A 78 5.32 -7.99 0.03
C LEU A 78 6.84 -8.07 -0.21
N GLY A 79 7.30 -7.66 -1.38
CA GLY A 79 8.71 -7.72 -1.72
C GLY A 79 9.19 -9.10 -2.14
N LEU A 80 8.26 -9.98 -2.53
CA LEU A 80 8.57 -11.36 -2.94
C LEU A 80 8.77 -11.49 -4.46
N GLU A 81 8.53 -10.42 -5.21
CA GLU A 81 8.85 -10.34 -6.64
C GLU A 81 9.20 -8.90 -7.01
N GLU A 82 9.86 -8.70 -8.14
CA GLU A 82 10.28 -7.38 -8.65
C GLU A 82 9.26 -6.72 -9.55
#